data_a807d72045d121cf02ed8d5bf23c3d7d
#
_entry.id   a807d72045d121cf02ed8d5bf23c3d7d
#
_cell.length_a   1.000
_cell.length_b   1.000
_cell.length_c   1.000
_cell.angle_alpha   90.00
_cell.angle_beta   90.00
_cell.angle_gamma   90.00
#
_symmetry.space_group_name_H-M   'P 1'
#
loop_
_entity.id
_entity.type
_entity.pdbx_description
1 polymer ?
#
loop_
_entity_poly.entity_id
_entity_poly.type
_entity_poly.pdbx_seq_one_letter_code
_entity_poly.pdbx_strand_id
1 'polypeptide(L)'
;PIDGIKLDKGLVDHVTTPIGTAILKAMIQVGHELNMTILAEGVETDEQVRAQQEIHCDVIQGFRFSHPMPQWEANAQIIQNRRT
;
A
#
# COMPACT_ATOMS: atom_id res chain seq x y z
N PRO A 1 -16.68 -6.66 -11.87
CA PRO A 1 -16.61 -5.55 -10.94
C PRO A 1 -15.27 -5.51 -10.27
N ILE A 2 -14.87 -4.33 -9.96
CA ILE A 2 -13.64 -4.15 -9.24
C ILE A 2 -13.92 -4.14 -7.77
N ASP A 3 -13.25 -5.03 -7.09
CA ASP A 3 -13.38 -5.08 -5.67
C ASP A 3 -12.09 -4.61 -5.07
N GLY A 4 -12.11 -3.39 -4.55
CA GLY A 4 -10.93 -2.79 -4.00
C GLY A 4 -11.20 -2.11 -2.68
N ILE A 5 -10.19 -2.07 -1.86
CA ILE A 5 -10.22 -1.32 -0.62
C ILE A 5 -9.22 -0.18 -0.75
N LYS A 6 -9.68 1.02 -0.48
CA LYS A 6 -8.83 2.20 -0.54
C LYS A 6 -8.49 2.63 0.89
N LEU A 7 -7.21 2.59 1.20
CA LEU A 7 -6.72 3.05 2.50
C LEU A 7 -6.45 4.54 2.38
N ASP A 8 -7.20 5.35 3.11
CA ASP A 8 -7.02 6.78 3.02
C ASP A 8 -5.79 7.23 3.81
N LYS A 9 -5.45 8.51 3.66
CA LYS A 9 -4.25 9.06 4.28
C LYS A 9 -4.25 8.89 5.80
N GLY A 10 -5.41 9.03 6.44
CA GLY A 10 -5.49 8.88 7.88
C GLY A 10 -5.04 7.52 8.35
N LEU A 11 -5.38 6.47 7.59
CA LEU A 11 -4.93 5.12 7.91
C LEU A 11 -3.46 4.94 7.52
N VAL A 12 -3.07 5.43 6.35
CA VAL A 12 -1.70 5.28 5.86
C VAL A 12 -0.70 5.93 6.79
N ASP A 13 -1.05 7.05 7.41
CA ASP A 13 -0.15 7.76 8.30
C ASP A 13 0.25 6.93 9.53
N HIS A 14 -0.51 5.90 9.85
CA HIS A 14 -0.19 5.02 10.99
C HIS A 14 0.57 3.76 10.59
N VAL A 15 0.90 3.59 9.31
CA VAL A 15 1.51 2.36 8.83
C VAL A 15 2.90 2.11 9.41
N THR A 16 3.57 3.14 9.92
CA THR A 16 4.89 2.99 10.52
C THR A 16 4.85 2.78 12.04
N THR A 17 3.67 2.73 12.64
CA THR A 17 3.54 2.43 14.06
C THR A 17 3.21 0.95 14.24
N PRO A 18 3.63 0.32 15.36
CA PRO A 18 3.35 -1.11 15.56
C PRO A 18 1.86 -1.45 15.55
N ILE A 19 1.05 -0.62 16.19
CA ILE A 19 -0.40 -0.86 16.23
C ILE A 19 -1.01 -0.63 14.86
N GLY A 20 -0.62 0.46 14.19
CA GLY A 20 -1.11 0.76 12.86
C GLY A 20 -0.75 -0.32 11.87
N THR A 21 0.49 -0.80 11.91
CA THR A 21 0.95 -1.89 11.05
C THR A 21 0.10 -3.14 11.26
N ALA A 22 -0.15 -3.50 12.52
CA ALA A 22 -0.91 -4.70 12.82
C ALA A 22 -2.35 -4.60 12.28
N ILE A 23 -2.98 -3.45 12.47
CA ILE A 23 -4.35 -3.25 12.00
C ILE A 23 -4.41 -3.29 10.48
N LEU A 24 -3.51 -2.56 9.81
CA LEU A 24 -3.51 -2.51 8.35
C LEU A 24 -3.18 -3.86 7.75
N LYS A 25 -2.24 -4.58 8.35
CA LYS A 25 -1.91 -5.92 7.88
C LYS A 25 -3.13 -6.84 7.95
N ALA A 26 -3.89 -6.77 9.03
CA ALA A 26 -5.09 -7.59 9.17
C ALA A 26 -6.14 -7.21 8.13
N MET A 27 -6.33 -5.92 7.89
CA MET A 27 -7.27 -5.46 6.88
C MET A 27 -6.88 -5.94 5.48
N ILE A 28 -5.59 -5.90 5.16
CA ILE A 28 -5.11 -6.34 3.86
C ILE A 28 -5.29 -7.84 3.71
N GLN A 29 -5.00 -8.61 4.76
CA GLN A 29 -5.21 -10.05 4.70
C GLN A 29 -6.67 -10.40 4.44
N VAL A 30 -7.59 -9.73 5.12
CA VAL A 30 -9.02 -9.96 4.88
C VAL A 30 -9.39 -9.58 3.46
N GLY A 31 -8.89 -8.45 2.98
CA GLY A 31 -9.17 -8.01 1.63
C GLY A 31 -8.68 -9.01 0.59
N HIS A 32 -7.46 -9.53 0.76
CA HIS A 32 -6.91 -10.51 -0.17
C HIS A 32 -7.69 -11.82 -0.14
N GLU A 33 -8.16 -12.23 1.03
CA GLU A 33 -9.00 -13.42 1.13
C GLU A 33 -10.29 -13.25 0.34
N LEU A 34 -10.76 -12.03 0.21
CA LEU A 34 -11.96 -11.71 -0.55
C LEU A 34 -11.66 -11.32 -2.00
N ASN A 35 -10.42 -11.55 -2.45
CA ASN A 35 -9.95 -11.21 -3.79
C ASN A 35 -10.06 -9.72 -4.10
N MET A 36 -9.80 -8.89 -3.11
CA MET A 36 -9.83 -7.44 -3.29
C MET A 36 -8.42 -6.90 -3.49
N THR A 37 -8.32 -5.82 -4.27
CA THR A 37 -7.07 -5.09 -4.45
C THR A 37 -7.01 -3.98 -3.42
N ILE A 38 -5.85 -3.83 -2.78
CA ILE A 38 -5.67 -2.80 -1.74
C ILE A 38 -4.87 -1.66 -2.31
N LEU A 39 -5.43 -0.46 -2.21
CA LEU A 39 -4.79 0.75 -2.71
C LEU A 39 -4.56 1.71 -1.55
N ALA A 40 -3.33 2.21 -1.42
CA ALA A 40 -2.99 3.19 -0.39
C ALA A 40 -2.89 4.58 -1.00
N GLU A 41 -3.60 5.54 -0.41
CA GLU A 41 -3.52 6.94 -0.78
C GLU A 41 -2.72 7.71 0.24
N GLY A 42 -2.13 8.82 -0.18
CA GLY A 42 -1.49 9.72 0.74
C GLY A 42 -0.18 9.23 1.31
N VAL A 43 0.46 8.28 0.63
CA VAL A 43 1.80 7.86 1.00
C VAL A 43 2.75 9.00 0.65
N GLU A 44 3.58 9.42 1.63
CA GLU A 44 4.41 10.60 1.46
C GLU A 44 5.90 10.35 1.63
N THR A 45 6.28 9.25 2.23
CA THR A 45 7.70 8.99 2.54
C THR A 45 8.12 7.61 2.07
N ASP A 46 9.42 7.46 1.82
CA ASP A 46 9.99 6.16 1.48
C ASP A 46 9.76 5.15 2.60
N GLU A 47 9.79 5.60 3.84
CA GLU A 47 9.53 4.71 4.97
C GLU A 47 8.12 4.14 4.91
N GLN A 48 7.14 4.99 4.57
CA GLN A 48 5.76 4.53 4.41
C GLN A 48 5.64 3.56 3.24
N VAL A 49 6.39 3.80 2.15
CA VAL A 49 6.38 2.89 1.01
C VAL A 49 6.89 1.51 1.42
N ARG A 50 7.99 1.47 2.18
CA ARG A 50 8.53 0.19 2.64
C ARG A 50 7.56 -0.52 3.57
N ALA A 51 6.91 0.25 4.44
CA ALA A 51 5.92 -0.34 5.34
C ALA A 51 4.74 -0.92 4.57
N GLN A 52 4.27 -0.23 3.54
CA GLN A 52 3.20 -0.75 2.69
C GLN A 52 3.63 -2.03 1.97
N GLN A 53 4.89 -2.08 1.56
CA GLN A 53 5.45 -3.26 0.94
C GLN A 53 5.40 -4.46 1.89
N GLU A 54 5.79 -4.24 3.13
CA GLU A 54 5.87 -5.32 4.11
C GLU A 54 4.51 -5.89 4.48
N ILE A 55 3.48 -5.08 4.44
CA ILE A 55 2.13 -5.56 4.74
C ILE A 55 1.37 -5.99 3.49
N HIS A 56 2.06 -6.02 2.34
CA HIS A 56 1.52 -6.55 1.08
C HIS A 56 0.42 -5.70 0.44
N CYS A 57 0.50 -4.39 0.61
CA CYS A 57 -0.38 -3.48 -0.12
C CYS A 57 -0.11 -3.64 -1.62
N ASP A 58 -1.16 -3.59 -2.43
CA ASP A 58 -1.03 -3.88 -3.86
C ASP A 58 -0.66 -2.67 -4.69
N VAL A 59 -1.21 -1.51 -4.36
CA VAL A 59 -1.08 -0.32 -5.20
C VAL A 59 -0.89 0.91 -4.32
N ILE A 60 -0.03 1.81 -4.76
CA ILE A 60 0.15 3.12 -4.14
C ILE A 60 -0.21 4.17 -5.17
N GLN A 61 -1.02 5.14 -4.77
CA GLN A 61 -1.46 6.20 -5.66
C GLN A 61 -0.84 7.53 -5.25
N GLY A 62 -0.32 8.25 -6.23
CA GLY A 62 0.13 9.62 -6.02
C GLY A 62 1.55 9.81 -5.55
N PHE A 63 2.22 8.75 -5.11
CA PHE A 63 3.59 8.86 -4.63
C PHE A 63 4.57 8.86 -5.79
N ARG A 64 5.63 9.66 -5.68
CA ARG A 64 6.71 9.67 -6.65
C ARG A 64 7.99 9.26 -5.96
N PHE A 65 8.63 8.22 -6.48
CA PHE A 65 9.90 7.77 -5.94
C PHE A 65 11.01 8.76 -6.29
N SER A 66 11.86 9.04 -5.32
CA SER A 66 13.07 9.82 -5.57
C SER A 66 14.20 8.92 -6.08
N HIS A 67 14.03 7.61 -5.98
CA HIS A 67 15.01 6.64 -6.45
C HIS A 67 14.27 5.32 -6.73
N PRO A 68 14.90 4.40 -7.49
CA PRO A 68 14.23 3.14 -7.80
C PRO A 68 13.93 2.32 -6.56
N MET A 69 12.76 1.68 -6.59
CA MET A 69 12.31 0.78 -5.53
C MET A 69 11.97 -0.55 -6.21
N PRO A 70 12.83 -1.58 -6.11
CA PRO A 70 12.69 -2.78 -6.93
C PRO A 70 11.36 -3.52 -6.77
N GLN A 71 10.74 -3.40 -5.61
CA GLN A 71 9.48 -4.12 -5.35
C GLN A 71 8.27 -3.41 -5.93
N TRP A 72 8.43 -2.19 -6.44
CA TRP A 72 7.33 -1.40 -6.95
C TRP A 72 7.57 -1.06 -8.41
N GLU A 73 6.51 -1.16 -9.19
CA GLU A 73 6.56 -0.83 -10.61
C GLU A 73 5.65 0.37 -10.88
N ALA A 74 6.23 1.45 -11.36
CA ALA A 74 5.48 2.65 -11.69
C ALA A 74 4.77 2.48 -13.02
N ASN A 75 3.50 2.86 -13.07
CA ASN A 75 2.70 2.76 -14.28
C ASN A 75 1.73 3.92 -14.30
N ALA A 76 2.01 4.93 -15.13
CA ALA A 76 1.23 6.15 -15.19
C ALA A 76 1.17 6.82 -13.82
N GLN A 77 0.02 6.89 -13.18
CA GLN A 77 -0.14 7.56 -11.90
C GLN A 77 -0.25 6.60 -10.74
N ILE A 78 -0.11 5.32 -10.99
CA ILE A 78 -0.19 4.33 -9.93
C ILE A 78 1.10 3.52 -9.89
N ILE A 79 1.40 3.01 -8.73
CA ILE A 79 2.60 2.23 -8.48
C ILE A 79 2.16 0.89 -7.92
N GLN A 80 2.50 -0.18 -8.60
CA GLN A 80 2.05 -1.52 -8.24
C GLN A 80 3.16 -2.30 -7.55
N ASN A 81 2.77 -3.07 -6.54
CA ASN A 81 3.67 -3.99 -5.89
C ASN A 81 3.91 -5.18 -6.81
N ARG A 82 5.18 -5.46 -7.12
CA ARG A 82 5.54 -6.48 -8.11
C ARG A 82 5.53 -7.89 -7.55
N ARG A 83 5.33 -8.04 -6.29
CA ARG A 83 5.52 -9.34 -5.66
C ARG A 83 4.36 -10.32 -5.85
N THR A 84 3.31 -9.93 -6.45
CA THR A 84 2.17 -10.84 -6.61
C THR A 84 2.48 -12.01 -7.54
#